data_3893499af97e7e5b8fbc0c1c3963c536
#
_entry.id   3893499af97e7e5b8fbc0c1c3963c536
#
_cell.length_a   1.000
_cell.length_b   1.000
_cell.length_c   1.000
_cell.angle_alpha   90.00
_cell.angle_beta   90.00
_cell.angle_gamma   90.00
#
_symmetry.space_group_name_H-M   'P 1'
#
loop_
_entity.id
_entity.type
_entity.pdbx_description
1 polymer ?
#
loop_
_entity_poly.entity_id
_entity_poly.type
_entity_poly.pdbx_seq_one_letter_code
_entity_poly.pdbx_strand_id
1 'polypeptide(L)'
;MDKKLMDAGLAVRREVLGAEYVDQNMKNADSFNKPFQDLVSEYCWGVCWTDKTLSRRERSILNLGMIAALGKMHEFELHFRAALGNGLTEDELRSVLTQIAVYCGIPVGVDCFRSARKVFADLKK
;
A
#
# COMPACT_ATOMS: atom_id res chain seq x y z
N MET A 1 -2.49 20.35 -13.26
CA MET A 1 -1.78 19.22 -12.59
C MET A 1 -0.27 19.47 -12.66
N ASP A 2 0.40 19.27 -11.56
CA ASP A 2 1.86 19.47 -11.48
C ASP A 2 2.58 18.23 -12.01
N LYS A 3 3.10 18.32 -13.22
CA LYS A 3 3.77 17.19 -13.88
C LYS A 3 5.02 16.74 -13.12
N LYS A 4 5.78 17.67 -12.56
CA LYS A 4 7.00 17.36 -11.80
C LYS A 4 6.65 16.56 -10.54
N LEU A 5 5.61 16.97 -9.83
CA LEU A 5 5.13 16.27 -8.64
C LEU A 5 4.56 14.90 -9.02
N MET A 6 3.82 14.81 -10.11
CA MET A 6 3.28 13.55 -10.62
C MET A 6 4.40 12.57 -10.97
N ASP A 7 5.43 13.04 -11.66
CA ASP A 7 6.56 12.19 -12.06
C ASP A 7 7.34 11.71 -10.82
N ALA A 8 7.57 12.59 -9.85
CA ALA A 8 8.23 12.22 -8.59
C ALA A 8 7.39 11.19 -7.82
N GLY A 9 6.09 11.38 -7.78
CA GLY A 9 5.16 10.45 -7.13
C GLY A 9 5.14 9.10 -7.83
N LEU A 10 5.13 9.09 -9.15
CA LEU A 10 5.16 7.85 -9.92
C LEU A 10 6.44 7.05 -9.64
N ALA A 11 7.57 7.72 -9.52
CA ALA A 11 8.84 7.07 -9.18
C ALA A 11 8.77 6.39 -7.81
N VAL A 12 8.25 7.07 -6.79
CA VAL A 12 8.09 6.50 -5.44
C VAL A 12 7.08 5.36 -5.46
N ARG A 13 5.96 5.53 -6.15
CA ARG A 13 4.93 4.50 -6.31
C ARG A 13 5.54 3.20 -6.87
N ARG A 14 6.39 3.31 -7.88
CA ARG A 14 7.08 2.17 -8.49
C ARG A 14 8.02 1.49 -7.49
N GLU A 15 8.74 2.26 -6.70
CA GLU A 15 9.66 1.70 -5.69
C GLU A 15 8.90 0.97 -4.57
N VAL A 16 7.77 1.51 -4.12
CA VAL A 16 7.01 0.95 -2.98
C VAL A 16 6.14 -0.22 -3.39
N LEU A 17 5.40 -0.10 -4.49
CA LEU A 17 4.45 -1.14 -4.93
C LEU A 17 5.06 -2.14 -5.92
N GLY A 18 6.24 -1.85 -6.44
CA GLY A 18 6.87 -2.65 -7.47
C GLY A 18 6.64 -2.06 -8.86
N ALA A 19 7.73 -1.91 -9.61
CA ALA A 19 7.70 -1.27 -10.93
C ALA A 19 6.80 -2.02 -11.91
N GLU A 20 6.86 -3.36 -11.91
CA GLU A 20 6.05 -4.18 -12.81
C GLU A 20 4.55 -3.97 -12.60
N TYR A 21 4.12 -4.00 -11.35
CA TYR A 21 2.71 -3.77 -10.98
C TYR A 21 2.23 -2.39 -11.42
N VAL A 22 3.02 -1.36 -11.10
CA VAL A 22 2.66 0.04 -11.40
C VAL A 22 2.66 0.27 -12.90
N ASP A 23 3.68 -0.20 -13.62
CA ASP A 23 3.78 -0.03 -15.07
C ASP A 23 2.61 -0.73 -15.79
N GLN A 24 2.20 -1.92 -15.30
CA GLN A 24 1.06 -2.62 -15.83
C GLN A 24 -0.24 -1.84 -15.64
N ASN A 25 -0.44 -1.26 -14.45
CA ASN A 25 -1.60 -0.42 -14.18
C ASN A 25 -1.63 0.81 -15.08
N MET A 26 -0.49 1.46 -15.26
CA MET A 26 -0.41 2.66 -16.10
C MET A 26 -0.61 2.31 -17.57
N LYS A 27 -0.07 1.18 -18.02
CA LYS A 27 -0.26 0.69 -19.39
C LYS A 27 -1.72 0.34 -19.69
N ASN A 28 -2.41 -0.25 -18.71
CA ASN A 28 -3.81 -0.65 -18.87
C ASN A 28 -4.79 0.51 -18.64
N ALA A 29 -4.30 1.68 -18.25
CA ALA A 29 -5.15 2.86 -18.09
C ALA A 29 -5.65 3.32 -19.45
N ASP A 30 -6.93 3.59 -19.52
CA ASP A 30 -7.59 4.08 -20.72
C ASP A 30 -8.02 5.55 -20.55
N SER A 31 -8.72 6.10 -21.52
CA SER A 31 -9.19 7.50 -21.45
C SER A 31 -10.16 7.75 -20.28
N PHE A 32 -10.82 6.70 -19.80
CA PHE A 32 -11.75 6.81 -18.68
C PHE A 32 -11.02 6.97 -17.34
N ASN A 33 -10.01 6.13 -17.06
CA ASN A 33 -9.38 6.12 -15.75
C ASN A 33 -7.99 6.76 -15.69
N LYS A 34 -7.37 7.11 -16.83
CA LYS A 34 -6.04 7.73 -16.83
C LYS A 34 -5.98 9.03 -16.00
N PRO A 35 -6.96 9.95 -16.09
CA PRO A 35 -6.93 11.13 -15.23
C PRO A 35 -6.93 10.79 -13.74
N PHE A 36 -7.63 9.74 -13.35
CA PHE A 36 -7.62 9.26 -11.96
C PHE A 36 -6.26 8.67 -11.58
N GLN A 37 -5.64 7.87 -12.45
CA GLN A 37 -4.30 7.32 -12.19
C GLN A 37 -3.25 8.42 -12.06
N ASP A 38 -3.35 9.46 -12.90
CA ASP A 38 -2.46 10.61 -12.80
C ASP A 38 -2.66 11.37 -11.48
N LEU A 39 -3.91 11.54 -11.05
CA LEU A 39 -4.24 12.15 -9.75
C LEU A 39 -3.66 11.32 -8.59
N VAL A 40 -3.79 10.00 -8.64
CA VAL A 40 -3.23 9.11 -7.62
C VAL A 40 -1.71 9.28 -7.53
N SER A 41 -1.03 9.30 -8.67
CA SER A 41 0.43 9.49 -8.70
C SER A 41 0.83 10.86 -8.15
N GLU A 42 0.11 11.92 -8.47
CA GLU A 42 0.39 13.27 -7.98
C GLU A 42 0.03 13.44 -6.51
N TYR A 43 -1.19 13.08 -6.13
CA TYR A 43 -1.74 13.38 -4.80
C TYR A 43 -1.25 12.38 -3.75
N CYS A 44 -1.51 11.09 -3.96
CA CYS A 44 -1.12 10.06 -2.99
C CYS A 44 0.40 9.95 -2.88
N TRP A 45 1.04 9.73 -4.00
CA TRP A 45 2.46 9.41 -4.03
C TRP A 45 3.32 10.65 -4.10
N GLY A 46 2.89 11.65 -4.85
CA GLY A 46 3.63 12.89 -5.01
C GLY A 46 3.60 13.78 -3.78
N VAL A 47 2.43 13.96 -3.17
CA VAL A 47 2.31 14.82 -1.98
C VAL A 47 2.68 14.05 -0.72
N CYS A 48 2.19 12.81 -0.57
CA CYS A 48 2.33 12.07 0.69
C CYS A 48 3.62 11.25 0.75
N TRP A 49 3.80 10.31 -0.17
CA TRP A 49 4.89 9.34 -0.05
C TRP A 49 6.28 9.88 -0.40
N THR A 50 6.38 11.02 -1.06
CA THR A 50 7.67 11.71 -1.28
C THR A 50 8.13 12.47 -0.04
N ASP A 51 7.23 12.74 0.90
CA ASP A 51 7.56 13.39 2.16
C ASP A 51 8.32 12.41 3.05
N LYS A 52 9.57 12.76 3.38
CA LYS A 52 10.49 11.91 4.15
C LYS A 52 10.41 12.11 5.65
N THR A 53 9.48 12.92 6.13
CA THR A 53 9.27 13.12 7.56
C THR A 53 8.96 11.82 8.27
N LEU A 54 8.13 10.96 7.64
CA LEU A 54 7.94 9.58 8.08
C LEU A 54 8.68 8.65 7.12
N SER A 55 9.28 7.60 7.67
CA SER A 55 9.90 6.56 6.86
C SER A 55 8.86 5.78 6.07
N ARG A 56 9.27 5.05 5.06
CA ARG A 56 8.37 4.16 4.32
C ARG A 56 7.82 3.05 5.22
N ARG A 57 8.60 2.57 6.17
CA ARG A 57 8.16 1.62 7.20
C ARG A 57 6.99 2.19 7.99
N GLU A 58 7.15 3.40 8.49
CA GLU A 58 6.12 4.08 9.28
C GLU A 58 4.86 4.32 8.46
N ARG A 59 5.00 4.77 7.21
CA ARG A 59 3.85 4.97 6.32
C ARG A 59 3.12 3.67 6.03
N SER A 60 3.86 2.56 5.87
CA SER A 60 3.26 1.24 5.66
C SER A 60 2.43 0.81 6.88
N ILE A 61 2.96 0.99 8.09
CA ILE A 61 2.22 0.66 9.32
C ILE A 61 0.93 1.47 9.41
N LEU A 62 1.03 2.78 9.19
CA LEU A 62 -0.12 3.69 9.24
C LEU A 62 -1.16 3.30 8.20
N ASN A 63 -0.74 3.03 6.97
CA ASN A 63 -1.65 2.63 5.90
C ASN A 63 -2.38 1.33 6.20
N LEU A 64 -1.68 0.33 6.72
CA LEU A 64 -2.32 -0.94 7.05
C LEU A 64 -3.47 -0.75 8.04
N GLY A 65 -3.26 0.08 9.07
CA GLY A 65 -4.30 0.38 10.05
C GLY A 65 -5.49 1.09 9.44
N MET A 66 -5.25 2.13 8.64
CA MET A 66 -6.32 2.91 8.01
C MET A 66 -7.10 2.08 7.01
N ILE A 67 -6.41 1.36 6.14
CA ILE A 67 -7.03 0.56 5.08
C ILE A 67 -7.86 -0.58 5.68
N ALA A 68 -7.33 -1.24 6.73
CA ALA A 68 -8.05 -2.29 7.44
C ALA A 68 -9.34 -1.74 8.08
N ALA A 69 -9.24 -0.59 8.75
CA ALA A 69 -10.39 0.05 9.38
C ALA A 69 -11.50 0.38 8.37
N LEU A 70 -11.11 0.75 7.15
CA LEU A 70 -12.03 1.05 6.06
C LEU A 70 -12.54 -0.22 5.34
N GLY A 71 -12.00 -1.38 5.65
CA GLY A 71 -12.40 -2.65 5.04
C GLY A 71 -11.97 -2.81 3.59
N LYS A 72 -10.94 -2.11 3.15
CA LYS A 72 -10.45 -2.15 1.76
C LYS A 72 -9.40 -3.26 1.60
N MET A 73 -9.84 -4.51 1.62
CA MET A 73 -8.93 -5.64 1.73
C MET A 73 -8.09 -5.90 0.48
N HIS A 74 -8.53 -5.50 -0.70
CA HIS A 74 -7.70 -5.59 -1.90
C HIS A 74 -6.45 -4.69 -1.76
N GLU A 75 -6.65 -3.44 -1.36
CA GLU A 75 -5.55 -2.50 -1.11
C GLU A 75 -4.74 -2.91 0.11
N PHE A 76 -5.37 -3.55 1.09
CA PHE A 76 -4.66 -4.08 2.25
C PHE A 76 -3.62 -5.12 1.82
N GLU A 77 -3.97 -6.07 0.95
CA GLU A 77 -3.04 -7.08 0.44
C GLU A 77 -1.86 -6.43 -0.28
N LEU A 78 -2.14 -5.44 -1.11
CA LEU A 78 -1.13 -4.68 -1.86
C LEU A 78 -0.15 -3.99 -0.90
N HIS A 79 -0.68 -3.29 0.11
CA HIS A 79 0.15 -2.56 1.08
C HIS A 79 0.82 -3.49 2.09
N PHE A 80 0.25 -4.65 2.37
CA PHE A 80 0.91 -5.66 3.20
C PHE A 80 2.16 -6.18 2.50
N ARG A 81 2.07 -6.49 1.22
CA ARG A 81 3.22 -6.89 0.41
C ARG A 81 4.26 -5.77 0.35
N ALA A 82 3.82 -4.54 0.14
CA ALA A 82 4.71 -3.38 0.12
C ALA A 82 5.40 -3.18 1.47
N ALA A 83 4.72 -3.44 2.58
CA ALA A 83 5.28 -3.32 3.92
C ALA A 83 6.47 -4.26 4.12
N LEU A 84 6.39 -5.47 3.61
CA LEU A 84 7.52 -6.41 3.61
C LEU A 84 8.71 -5.83 2.86
N GLY A 85 8.47 -5.27 1.67
CA GLY A 85 9.49 -4.60 0.87
C GLY A 85 10.07 -3.36 1.54
N ASN A 86 9.29 -2.69 2.38
CA ASN A 86 9.73 -1.52 3.14
C ASN A 86 10.43 -1.87 4.45
N GLY A 87 10.69 -3.17 4.69
CA GLY A 87 11.53 -3.62 5.79
C GLY A 87 10.81 -4.10 7.04
N LEU A 88 9.48 -4.23 6.99
CA LEU A 88 8.75 -4.81 8.12
C LEU A 88 8.91 -6.33 8.14
N THR A 89 9.20 -6.86 9.32
CA THR A 89 9.34 -8.31 9.51
C THR A 89 7.98 -8.96 9.74
N GLU A 90 7.93 -10.28 9.60
CA GLU A 90 6.71 -11.05 9.89
C GLU A 90 6.25 -10.83 11.32
N ASP A 91 7.17 -10.83 12.29
CA ASP A 91 6.84 -10.60 13.71
C ASP A 91 6.28 -9.19 13.93
N GLU A 92 6.87 -8.19 13.29
CA GLU A 92 6.37 -6.82 13.37
C GLU A 92 4.97 -6.70 12.76
N LEU A 93 4.76 -7.33 11.62
CA LEU A 93 3.45 -7.32 10.96
C LEU A 93 2.40 -8.05 11.80
N ARG A 94 2.74 -9.17 12.44
CA ARG A 94 1.85 -9.85 13.38
C ARG A 94 1.40 -8.89 14.49
N SER A 95 2.34 -8.14 15.04
CA SER A 95 2.05 -7.15 16.10
C SER A 95 1.14 -6.04 15.59
N VAL A 96 1.39 -5.54 14.36
CA VAL A 96 0.53 -4.53 13.72
C VAL A 96 -0.90 -5.05 13.57
N LEU A 97 -1.06 -6.26 13.03
CA LEU A 97 -2.38 -6.85 12.81
C LEU A 97 -3.11 -7.12 14.13
N THR A 98 -2.38 -7.51 15.17
CA THR A 98 -2.95 -7.70 16.50
C THR A 98 -3.50 -6.39 17.04
N GLN A 99 -2.77 -5.29 16.90
CA GLN A 99 -3.24 -3.97 17.33
C GLN A 99 -4.47 -3.54 16.54
N ILE A 100 -4.49 -3.79 15.24
CA ILE A 100 -5.67 -3.51 14.39
C ILE A 100 -6.88 -4.27 14.94
N ALA A 101 -6.72 -5.55 15.28
CA ALA A 101 -7.81 -6.36 15.83
C ALA A 101 -8.33 -5.81 17.16
N VAL A 102 -7.42 -5.31 18.01
CA VAL A 102 -7.81 -4.73 19.30
C VAL A 102 -8.63 -3.46 19.12
N TYR A 103 -8.23 -2.58 18.22
CA TYR A 103 -8.86 -1.26 18.06
C TYR A 103 -10.02 -1.25 17.07
N CYS A 104 -10.01 -2.13 16.07
CA CYS A 104 -11.05 -2.16 15.04
C CYS A 104 -12.03 -3.34 15.19
N GLY A 105 -11.72 -4.30 16.04
CA GLY A 105 -12.54 -5.48 16.28
C GLY A 105 -11.92 -6.76 15.74
N ILE A 106 -12.23 -7.87 16.40
CA ILE A 106 -11.70 -9.19 16.05
C ILE A 106 -12.05 -9.57 14.59
N PRO A 107 -13.28 -9.33 14.09
CA PRO A 107 -13.59 -9.67 12.69
C PRO A 107 -12.69 -8.95 11.67
N VAL A 108 -12.34 -7.70 11.93
CA VAL A 108 -11.39 -6.96 11.09
C VAL A 108 -10.02 -7.62 11.14
N GLY A 109 -9.58 -8.00 12.33
CA GLY A 109 -8.32 -8.73 12.51
C GLY A 109 -8.31 -10.05 11.75
N VAL A 110 -9.40 -10.80 11.78
CA VAL A 110 -9.53 -12.06 11.03
C VAL A 110 -9.32 -11.82 9.54
N ASP A 111 -9.93 -10.79 8.98
CA ASP A 111 -9.76 -10.45 7.58
C ASP A 111 -8.30 -10.10 7.27
N CYS A 112 -7.65 -9.34 8.17
CA CYS A 112 -6.24 -8.97 8.00
C CYS A 112 -5.31 -10.19 7.99
N PHE A 113 -5.50 -11.13 8.91
CA PHE A 113 -4.68 -12.34 8.96
C PHE A 113 -4.93 -13.24 7.76
N ARG A 114 -6.17 -13.30 7.28
CA ARG A 114 -6.52 -14.06 6.07
C ARG A 114 -5.79 -13.47 4.85
N SER A 115 -5.83 -12.15 4.69
CA SER A 115 -5.14 -11.46 3.61
C SER A 115 -3.63 -11.62 3.70
N ALA A 116 -3.07 -11.54 4.92
CA ALA A 116 -1.65 -11.74 5.15
C ALA A 116 -1.20 -13.15 4.73
N ARG A 117 -1.96 -14.17 5.11
CA ARG A 117 -1.66 -15.56 4.71
C ARG A 117 -1.66 -15.73 3.19
N LYS A 118 -2.59 -15.08 2.52
CA LYS A 118 -2.66 -15.09 1.06
C LYS A 118 -1.41 -14.47 0.44
N VAL A 119 -0.97 -13.34 0.95
CA VAL A 119 0.26 -12.67 0.48
C VAL A 119 1.47 -13.58 0.68
N PHE A 120 1.62 -14.16 1.88
CA PHE A 120 2.74 -15.07 2.14
C PHE A 120 2.72 -16.29 1.21
N ALA A 121 1.54 -16.85 0.94
CA ALA A 121 1.41 -17.98 0.03
C ALA A 121 1.82 -17.59 -1.40
N ASP A 122 1.39 -16.41 -1.86
CA ASP A 122 1.72 -15.90 -3.19
C ASP A 122 3.23 -15.67 -3.35
N LEU A 123 3.90 -15.20 -2.29
CA LEU A 123 5.34 -14.94 -2.33
C LEU A 123 6.18 -16.21 -2.34
N LYS A 124 5.61 -17.37 -1.99
CA LYS A 124 6.31 -18.66 -1.99
C LYS A 124 6.25 -19.39 -3.35
N LYS A 125 5.47 -18.86 -4.27
CA LYS A 125 5.34 -19.46 -5.60
C LYS A 125 6.56 -19.20 -6.48
#